data_f4cd679a165aaaca6cc7bbb5d6f1a76c
#
_entry.id   f4cd679a165aaaca6cc7bbb5d6f1a76c
#
_cell.length_a   1.000
_cell.length_b   1.000
_cell.length_c   1.000
_cell.angle_alpha   90.00
_cell.angle_beta   90.00
_cell.angle_gamma   90.00
#
_symmetry.space_group_name_H-M   'P 1'
#
loop_
_entity.id
_entity.type
_entity.pdbx_description
1 polymer ?
#
loop_
_entity_poly.entity_id
_entity_poly.type
_entity_poly.pdbx_seq_one_letter_code
_entity_poly.pdbx_strand_id
1 'polypeptide(L)'
;MDVTPVNYELSFEPDLKKFIFSGTETITAICKKSVSTITMHCAEIKIKSCTVSFNGKPIKSTPKNDEKKEELSIKLEKKIKGNVLINLEFQGILNDKLLGFYRSQYKQNGKTKYLATTQFEAADARRAFPCWDEPEAKATFDISIIAENKFTAISNMPIKSKKKIKNKTLYKFAKTPIVSTYLIYLGVGEFEYLTGKTGKVQIRVITTKGNKSKGKFSLDLGKKLLTSYENYFGIKYPLPKLDLIAIPDFAAGAMENWGAITFRETILLYDPKTSSTRTKQFIAEVISHEIAHQWFGNLVTMKWWNDLWLNESFATFMATKFVDKFYPEWNLWDQFIEDAMNNAMGLDSLKTTHPIDVKVNSPSEIREIFDAISYDKGGCVLRMLENYVGETNFRAGLKKYLSSFKYQNAEGQDLWNAIGKASKMPVTSMVNSWLTQPGFPRVNITQKNNTLTLKQDRFLKEPTPKTQKGLWQIPITYGLGKETTTKLLTKKSTTVKVPKSPGFVANIGRTGFYRVTYDDGILLDLKMLVDQKQIPHVDRWAIQNDLFASCIAGQEDVQNYLDFSDAYFDEDSYLPQKNVANNLHFLAQLTFFEDYNEEIRA
;
A
#
# COMPACT_ATOMS: atom_id res chain seq x y z
N MET A 1 -23.69 1.68 -11.17
CA MET A 1 -24.58 2.65 -10.47
C MET A 1 -25.67 3.19 -11.38
N ASP A 2 -26.91 3.27 -10.87
CA ASP A 2 -28.04 3.85 -11.61
C ASP A 2 -28.06 5.39 -11.52
N VAL A 3 -27.50 5.94 -10.45
CA VAL A 3 -27.26 7.37 -10.23
C VAL A 3 -25.75 7.57 -10.03
N THR A 4 -25.15 8.50 -10.78
CA THR A 4 -23.72 8.76 -10.75
C THR A 4 -23.47 10.21 -10.33
N PRO A 5 -22.64 10.48 -9.31
CA PRO A 5 -22.28 11.83 -8.94
C PRO A 5 -21.43 12.49 -10.04
N VAL A 6 -21.51 13.80 -10.15
CA VAL A 6 -20.73 14.64 -11.06
C VAL A 6 -19.91 15.66 -10.28
N ASN A 7 -20.54 16.30 -9.31
CA ASN A 7 -19.92 17.32 -8.46
C ASN A 7 -20.57 17.36 -7.08
N TYR A 8 -19.73 17.57 -6.07
CA TYR A 8 -20.13 17.87 -4.70
C TYR A 8 -19.68 19.30 -4.35
N GLU A 9 -20.62 20.17 -3.97
CA GLU A 9 -20.31 21.46 -3.33
C GLU A 9 -20.50 21.29 -1.83
N LEU A 10 -19.41 21.24 -1.08
CA LEU A 10 -19.37 20.94 0.35
C LEU A 10 -18.98 22.18 1.15
N SER A 11 -19.72 22.45 2.24
CA SER A 11 -19.32 23.45 3.22
C SER A 11 -19.41 22.87 4.62
N PHE A 12 -18.29 22.92 5.38
CA PHE A 12 -18.20 22.39 6.75
C PHE A 12 -17.91 23.51 7.74
N GLU A 13 -18.50 23.39 8.92
CA GLU A 13 -18.24 24.27 10.06
C GLU A 13 -18.01 23.41 11.32
N PRO A 14 -16.76 22.99 11.61
CA PRO A 14 -16.43 22.23 12.81
C PRO A 14 -16.36 23.13 14.06
N ASP A 15 -16.93 22.65 15.15
CA ASP A 15 -16.88 23.25 16.49
C ASP A 15 -16.02 22.36 17.40
N LEU A 16 -14.76 22.74 17.59
CA LEU A 16 -13.80 22.03 18.43
C LEU A 16 -14.02 22.17 19.94
N LYS A 17 -15.05 22.92 20.37
CA LYS A 17 -15.46 23.00 21.77
C LYS A 17 -16.59 22.03 22.07
N LYS A 18 -17.54 21.91 21.16
CA LYS A 18 -18.72 21.01 21.28
C LYS A 18 -18.48 19.64 20.67
N PHE A 19 -17.37 19.49 19.91
CA PHE A 19 -17.02 18.28 19.16
C PHE A 19 -18.12 17.82 18.18
N ILE A 20 -18.69 18.79 17.47
CA ILE A 20 -19.66 18.58 16.40
C ILE A 20 -19.24 19.36 15.16
N PHE A 21 -19.80 19.00 14.02
CA PHE A 21 -19.72 19.82 12.81
C PHE A 21 -21.09 19.99 12.17
N SER A 22 -21.32 21.12 11.55
CA SER A 22 -22.44 21.35 10.63
C SER A 22 -21.94 21.29 9.21
N GLY A 23 -22.75 20.78 8.30
CA GLY A 23 -22.45 20.75 6.88
C GLY A 23 -23.62 21.13 6.01
N THR A 24 -23.31 21.71 4.86
CA THR A 24 -24.22 21.86 3.73
C THR A 24 -23.61 21.22 2.50
N GLU A 25 -24.44 20.61 1.69
CA GLU A 25 -24.02 19.88 0.52
C GLU A 25 -24.99 20.13 -0.64
N THR A 26 -24.43 20.38 -1.82
CA THR A 26 -25.17 20.36 -3.08
C THR A 26 -24.52 19.32 -4.00
N ILE A 27 -25.26 18.26 -4.31
CA ILE A 27 -24.79 17.19 -5.21
C ILE A 27 -25.42 17.38 -6.58
N THR A 28 -24.59 17.53 -7.60
CA THR A 28 -25.00 17.37 -9.00
C THR A 28 -24.79 15.90 -9.37
N ALA A 29 -25.85 15.21 -9.80
CA ALA A 29 -25.79 13.81 -10.20
C ALA A 29 -26.59 13.54 -11.48
N ILE A 30 -26.34 12.39 -12.10
CA ILE A 30 -27.04 11.93 -13.32
C ILE A 30 -27.71 10.59 -13.03
N CYS A 31 -29.05 10.56 -13.13
CA CYS A 31 -29.81 9.33 -13.15
C CYS A 31 -29.71 8.70 -14.55
N LYS A 32 -28.87 7.66 -14.69
CA LYS A 32 -28.66 6.93 -15.96
C LYS A 32 -29.90 6.14 -16.38
N LYS A 33 -30.64 5.64 -15.39
CA LYS A 33 -31.92 4.95 -15.56
C LYS A 33 -33.07 5.77 -14.93
N SER A 34 -34.30 5.38 -15.21
CA SER A 34 -35.47 5.98 -14.58
C SER A 34 -35.62 5.50 -13.15
N VAL A 35 -35.40 6.37 -12.16
CA VAL A 35 -35.40 6.05 -10.73
C VAL A 35 -36.50 6.81 -9.99
N SER A 36 -37.13 6.16 -9.00
CA SER A 36 -38.09 6.79 -8.06
C SER A 36 -37.50 6.96 -6.66
N THR A 37 -36.29 6.44 -6.44
CA THR A 37 -35.55 6.57 -5.19
C THR A 37 -34.09 6.77 -5.52
N ILE A 38 -33.43 7.69 -4.84
CA ILE A 38 -31.99 7.90 -4.86
C ILE A 38 -31.45 7.39 -3.54
N THR A 39 -30.51 6.45 -3.59
CA THR A 39 -29.85 5.90 -2.39
C THR A 39 -28.36 6.25 -2.43
N MET A 40 -27.83 6.69 -1.31
CA MET A 40 -26.42 6.99 -1.08
C MET A 40 -26.01 6.57 0.33
N HIS A 41 -24.72 6.43 0.58
CA HIS A 41 -24.20 6.09 1.91
C HIS A 41 -24.27 7.29 2.85
N CYS A 42 -24.61 7.05 4.13
CA CYS A 42 -24.72 8.06 5.18
C CYS A 42 -24.68 7.37 6.54
N ALA A 43 -23.67 7.66 7.35
CA ALA A 43 -23.49 7.03 8.66
C ALA A 43 -23.18 8.08 9.74
N GLU A 44 -23.79 7.94 10.91
CA GLU A 44 -23.56 8.82 12.08
C GLU A 44 -23.84 10.32 11.80
N ILE A 45 -24.67 10.62 10.79
CA ILE A 45 -25.03 11.98 10.35
C ILE A 45 -26.52 12.20 10.55
N LYS A 46 -26.88 13.32 11.18
CA LYS A 46 -28.26 13.78 11.31
C LYS A 46 -28.63 14.72 10.15
N ILE A 47 -29.49 14.28 9.24
CA ILE A 47 -30.02 15.11 8.17
C ILE A 47 -31.03 16.11 8.75
N LYS A 48 -30.85 17.41 8.48
CA LYS A 48 -31.71 18.51 8.93
C LYS A 48 -32.68 18.92 7.84
N SER A 49 -32.22 18.97 6.60
CA SER A 49 -33.07 19.27 5.45
C SER A 49 -32.57 18.50 4.21
N CYS A 50 -33.51 18.20 3.31
CA CYS A 50 -33.21 17.57 2.02
C CYS A 50 -34.18 18.13 0.98
N THR A 51 -33.65 18.69 -0.11
CA THR A 51 -34.44 19.12 -1.25
C THR A 51 -33.86 18.57 -2.54
N VAL A 52 -34.72 18.20 -3.48
CA VAL A 52 -34.32 17.66 -4.78
C VAL A 52 -34.90 18.52 -5.89
N SER A 53 -34.10 18.84 -6.88
CA SER A 53 -34.55 19.54 -8.10
C SER A 53 -34.19 18.69 -9.33
N PHE A 54 -35.13 18.61 -10.26
CA PHE A 54 -34.96 17.93 -11.53
C PHE A 54 -35.24 18.90 -12.68
N ASN A 55 -34.33 19.05 -13.60
CA ASN A 55 -34.36 20.03 -14.70
C ASN A 55 -34.64 21.45 -14.18
N GLY A 56 -34.01 21.85 -13.08
CA GLY A 56 -34.16 23.18 -12.46
C GLY A 56 -35.49 23.42 -11.69
N LYS A 57 -36.36 22.41 -11.62
CA LYS A 57 -37.64 22.52 -10.89
C LYS A 57 -37.61 21.67 -9.62
N PRO A 58 -38.02 22.19 -8.46
CA PRO A 58 -38.18 21.40 -7.24
C PRO A 58 -39.13 20.23 -7.45
N ILE A 59 -38.82 19.08 -6.86
CA ILE A 59 -39.73 17.93 -6.80
C ILE A 59 -39.89 17.50 -5.35
N LYS A 60 -41.07 17.06 -4.99
CA LYS A 60 -41.36 16.56 -3.65
C LYS A 60 -40.52 15.31 -3.40
N SER A 61 -39.79 15.32 -2.31
CA SER A 61 -38.90 14.24 -1.90
C SER A 61 -39.01 13.97 -0.42
N THR A 62 -38.82 12.71 -0.04
CA THR A 62 -38.88 12.28 1.37
C THR A 62 -37.59 11.51 1.69
N PRO A 63 -36.68 12.10 2.47
CA PRO A 63 -35.49 11.42 2.92
C PRO A 63 -35.80 10.43 4.04
N LYS A 64 -35.15 9.28 4.03
CA LYS A 64 -35.16 8.27 5.10
C LYS A 64 -33.73 7.78 5.33
N ASN A 65 -33.23 7.99 6.55
CA ASN A 65 -31.95 7.47 6.98
C ASN A 65 -32.12 6.06 7.57
N ASP A 66 -31.31 5.11 7.15
CA ASP A 66 -31.23 3.76 7.70
C ASP A 66 -29.84 3.57 8.33
N GLU A 67 -29.75 3.78 9.63
CA GLU A 67 -28.48 3.72 10.38
C GLU A 67 -27.84 2.32 10.34
N LYS A 68 -28.64 1.25 10.26
CA LYS A 68 -28.11 -0.13 10.21
C LYS A 68 -27.45 -0.45 8.88
N LYS A 69 -27.95 0.14 7.79
CA LYS A 69 -27.40 -0.03 6.45
C LYS A 69 -26.41 1.05 6.09
N GLU A 70 -26.26 2.07 6.94
CA GLU A 70 -25.48 3.28 6.65
C GLU A 70 -25.92 3.95 5.33
N GLU A 71 -27.24 4.03 5.08
CA GLU A 71 -27.82 4.54 3.85
C GLU A 71 -28.81 5.68 4.09
N LEU A 72 -28.78 6.67 3.20
CA LEU A 72 -29.81 7.70 3.03
C LEU A 72 -30.57 7.40 1.74
N SER A 73 -31.84 7.03 1.86
CA SER A 73 -32.75 6.84 0.73
C SER A 73 -33.69 8.07 0.58
N ILE A 74 -33.73 8.66 -0.61
CA ILE A 74 -34.56 9.82 -0.95
C ILE A 74 -35.64 9.37 -1.93
N LYS A 75 -36.86 9.15 -1.43
CA LYS A 75 -38.01 8.78 -2.26
C LYS A 75 -38.54 10.03 -2.99
N LEU A 76 -38.72 9.91 -4.29
CA LEU A 76 -39.23 10.99 -5.17
C LEU A 76 -40.72 10.78 -5.49
N GLU A 77 -41.48 11.86 -5.66
CA GLU A 77 -42.90 11.80 -6.04
C GLU A 77 -43.15 11.19 -7.42
N LYS A 78 -42.13 11.26 -8.31
CA LYS A 78 -42.18 10.69 -9.66
C LYS A 78 -40.82 10.13 -10.08
N LYS A 79 -40.86 9.24 -11.07
CA LYS A 79 -39.62 8.71 -11.68
C LYS A 79 -38.94 9.81 -12.49
N ILE A 80 -37.59 9.87 -12.36
CA ILE A 80 -36.76 10.84 -13.10
C ILE A 80 -35.62 10.11 -13.80
N LYS A 81 -35.17 10.66 -14.93
CA LYS A 81 -33.98 10.23 -15.68
C LYS A 81 -33.27 11.47 -16.23
N GLY A 82 -31.97 11.62 -15.98
CA GLY A 82 -31.17 12.78 -16.38
C GLY A 82 -30.61 13.53 -15.18
N ASN A 83 -30.33 14.81 -15.33
CA ASN A 83 -29.66 15.63 -14.33
C ASN A 83 -30.54 15.91 -13.12
N VAL A 84 -29.99 15.70 -11.94
CA VAL A 84 -30.64 15.97 -10.65
C VAL A 84 -29.70 16.78 -9.76
N LEU A 85 -30.27 17.69 -8.99
CA LEU A 85 -29.59 18.47 -7.95
C LEU A 85 -30.20 18.09 -6.60
N ILE A 86 -29.35 17.71 -5.64
CA ILE A 86 -29.73 17.32 -4.29
C ILE A 86 -29.05 18.29 -3.33
N ASN A 87 -29.84 18.98 -2.49
CA ASN A 87 -29.32 19.86 -1.45
C ASN A 87 -29.63 19.25 -0.09
N LEU A 88 -28.62 19.18 0.76
CA LEU A 88 -28.67 18.62 2.09
C LEU A 88 -28.10 19.60 3.11
N GLU A 89 -28.75 19.70 4.27
CA GLU A 89 -28.18 20.26 5.48
C GLU A 89 -28.07 19.16 6.52
N PHE A 90 -26.92 19.08 7.19
CA PHE A 90 -26.67 17.99 8.12
C PHE A 90 -25.78 18.41 9.29
N GLN A 91 -25.71 17.54 10.28
CA GLN A 91 -24.84 17.66 11.43
C GLN A 91 -24.23 16.30 11.79
N GLY A 92 -22.93 16.28 12.09
CA GLY A 92 -22.20 15.11 12.56
C GLY A 92 -21.43 15.41 13.83
N ILE A 93 -20.74 14.38 14.34
CA ILE A 93 -19.92 14.43 15.55
C ILE A 93 -18.46 14.36 15.15
N LEU A 94 -17.63 15.26 15.69
CA LEU A 94 -16.17 15.09 15.67
C LEU A 94 -15.80 14.02 16.71
N ASN A 95 -15.89 12.77 16.30
CA ASN A 95 -15.62 11.61 17.15
C ASN A 95 -14.14 11.52 17.56
N ASP A 96 -13.77 10.52 18.36
CA ASP A 96 -12.39 10.17 18.76
C ASP A 96 -11.99 8.75 18.34
N LYS A 97 -12.70 8.20 17.35
CA LYS A 97 -12.47 6.85 16.82
C LYS A 97 -11.37 6.82 15.74
N LEU A 98 -10.77 7.99 15.40
CA LEU A 98 -9.73 8.18 14.39
C LEU A 98 -10.17 7.80 12.96
N LEU A 99 -11.47 7.92 12.67
CA LEU A 99 -12.07 7.65 11.36
C LEU A 99 -13.21 8.65 11.05
N GLY A 100 -13.52 8.82 9.77
CA GLY A 100 -14.47 9.83 9.32
C GLY A 100 -13.92 11.25 9.53
N PHE A 101 -14.75 12.20 9.96
CA PHE A 101 -14.32 13.52 10.40
C PHE A 101 -14.23 13.54 11.91
N TYR A 102 -13.02 13.55 12.47
CA TYR A 102 -12.76 13.31 13.88
C TYR A 102 -11.91 14.41 14.51
N ARG A 103 -11.83 14.43 15.86
CA ARG A 103 -10.91 15.26 16.62
C ARG A 103 -9.63 14.49 16.95
N SER A 104 -8.48 15.08 16.63
CA SER A 104 -7.18 14.60 17.08
C SER A 104 -6.70 15.48 18.23
N GLN A 105 -6.19 14.83 19.28
CA GLN A 105 -5.76 15.48 20.53
C GLN A 105 -4.24 15.59 20.57
N TYR A 106 -3.74 16.69 21.14
CA TYR A 106 -2.32 16.86 21.41
C TYR A 106 -2.07 17.76 22.62
N LYS A 107 -0.86 17.69 23.18
CA LYS A 107 -0.43 18.55 24.27
C LYS A 107 0.48 19.66 23.75
N GLN A 108 0.23 20.90 24.16
CA GLN A 108 1.09 22.03 23.88
C GLN A 108 1.21 22.91 25.14
N ASN A 109 2.44 23.12 25.62
CA ASN A 109 2.72 23.88 26.85
C ASN A 109 1.87 23.39 28.06
N GLY A 110 1.78 22.07 28.23
CA GLY A 110 1.00 21.43 29.30
C GLY A 110 -0.51 21.44 29.13
N LYS A 111 -1.05 22.12 28.10
CA LYS A 111 -2.50 22.20 27.84
C LYS A 111 -2.91 21.23 26.73
N THR A 112 -4.04 20.57 26.93
CA THR A 112 -4.67 19.76 25.89
C THR A 112 -5.29 20.65 24.84
N LYS A 113 -4.99 20.37 23.56
CA LYS A 113 -5.54 21.02 22.37
C LYS A 113 -6.11 20.00 21.41
N TYR A 114 -6.95 20.46 20.52
CA TYR A 114 -7.62 19.65 19.51
C TYR A 114 -7.47 20.27 18.14
N LEU A 115 -7.40 19.43 17.13
CA LEU A 115 -7.61 19.76 15.74
C LEU A 115 -8.69 18.84 15.17
N ALA A 116 -9.39 19.26 14.10
CA ALA A 116 -10.27 18.39 13.35
C ALA A 116 -9.54 17.92 12.08
N THR A 117 -9.66 16.65 11.77
CA THR A 117 -9.03 16.01 10.62
C THR A 117 -9.86 14.86 10.10
N THR A 118 -9.62 14.41 8.89
CA THR A 118 -10.36 13.28 8.30
C THR A 118 -9.46 12.08 8.03
N GLN A 119 -10.08 10.88 8.14
CA GLN A 119 -9.59 9.62 7.60
C GLN A 119 -10.78 8.90 6.97
N PHE A 120 -10.78 8.81 5.64
CA PHE A 120 -11.94 8.31 4.89
C PHE A 120 -11.75 6.92 4.29
N GLU A 121 -10.54 6.48 4.10
CA GLU A 121 -10.30 5.12 3.64
C GLU A 121 -10.63 4.10 4.75
N ALA A 122 -11.32 3.03 4.40
CA ALA A 122 -11.79 2.68 3.06
C ALA A 122 -13.15 3.31 2.70
N ALA A 123 -14.12 3.39 3.63
CA ALA A 123 -15.50 3.74 3.37
C ALA A 123 -16.08 4.61 4.52
N ASP A 124 -15.32 5.60 4.97
CA ASP A 124 -15.66 6.46 6.11
C ASP A 124 -15.95 7.93 5.69
N ALA A 125 -15.93 8.27 4.38
CA ALA A 125 -16.43 9.57 3.89
C ALA A 125 -17.92 9.75 4.20
N ARG A 126 -18.70 8.67 4.18
CA ARG A 126 -20.12 8.62 4.58
C ARG A 126 -20.39 9.10 6.00
N ARG A 127 -19.35 9.16 6.87
CA ARG A 127 -19.44 9.68 8.25
C ARG A 127 -19.18 11.18 8.33
N ALA A 128 -18.81 11.81 7.22
CA ALA A 128 -18.59 13.25 7.12
C ALA A 128 -19.65 13.94 6.27
N PHE A 129 -20.13 13.30 5.20
CA PHE A 129 -21.20 13.81 4.32
C PHE A 129 -21.87 12.66 3.57
N PRO A 130 -23.18 12.76 3.25
CA PRO A 130 -23.85 11.77 2.41
C PRO A 130 -23.21 11.68 1.02
N CYS A 131 -22.87 10.48 0.55
CA CYS A 131 -22.18 10.31 -0.73
C CYS A 131 -22.31 8.88 -1.28
N TRP A 132 -21.96 8.68 -2.53
CA TRP A 132 -21.66 7.35 -3.06
C TRP A 132 -20.21 7.02 -2.69
N ASP A 133 -20.05 6.34 -1.54
CA ASP A 133 -18.77 6.09 -0.91
C ASP A 133 -18.13 4.79 -1.43
N GLU A 134 -17.81 4.83 -2.71
CA GLU A 134 -17.22 3.73 -3.49
C GLU A 134 -16.08 4.26 -4.37
N PRO A 135 -14.99 3.52 -4.59
CA PRO A 135 -13.86 3.99 -5.40
C PRO A 135 -14.25 4.40 -6.82
N GLU A 136 -15.25 3.74 -7.41
CA GLU A 136 -15.75 4.01 -8.76
C GLU A 136 -16.61 5.27 -8.84
N ALA A 137 -17.18 5.73 -7.72
CA ALA A 137 -18.06 6.89 -7.66
C ALA A 137 -17.29 8.23 -7.67
N LYS A 138 -16.44 8.42 -8.66
CA LYS A 138 -15.61 9.63 -8.78
C LYS A 138 -16.44 10.85 -9.17
N ALA A 139 -16.10 12.00 -8.58
CA ALA A 139 -16.69 13.31 -8.87
C ALA A 139 -15.66 14.42 -8.69
N THR A 140 -16.02 15.65 -9.04
CA THR A 140 -15.28 16.85 -8.63
C THR A 140 -15.83 17.38 -7.31
N PHE A 141 -15.00 18.11 -6.54
CA PHE A 141 -15.38 18.67 -5.26
C PHE A 141 -15.04 20.17 -5.20
N ASP A 142 -16.03 20.99 -4.84
CA ASP A 142 -15.87 22.37 -4.44
C ASP A 142 -16.00 22.43 -2.90
N ILE A 143 -14.88 22.58 -2.21
CA ILE A 143 -14.83 22.47 -0.75
C ILE A 143 -14.72 23.87 -0.13
N SER A 144 -15.52 24.10 0.92
CA SER A 144 -15.44 25.27 1.78
C SER A 144 -15.40 24.86 3.24
N ILE A 145 -14.63 25.58 4.05
CA ILE A 145 -14.52 25.34 5.50
C ILE A 145 -14.66 26.69 6.22
N ILE A 146 -15.55 26.74 7.22
CA ILE A 146 -15.73 27.89 8.12
C ILE A 146 -15.09 27.53 9.45
N ALA A 147 -14.06 28.27 9.88
CA ALA A 147 -13.33 28.00 11.12
C ALA A 147 -13.18 29.28 11.96
N GLU A 148 -13.02 29.14 13.30
CA GLU A 148 -12.69 30.26 14.18
C GLU A 148 -11.38 30.93 13.70
N ASN A 149 -11.27 32.27 13.82
CA ASN A 149 -10.13 33.04 13.28
C ASN A 149 -8.74 32.59 13.76
N LYS A 150 -8.68 31.89 14.89
CA LYS A 150 -7.43 31.33 15.42
C LYS A 150 -6.96 30.05 14.70
N PHE A 151 -7.85 29.41 13.96
CA PHE A 151 -7.57 28.18 13.23
C PHE A 151 -7.32 28.43 11.74
N THR A 152 -6.53 27.57 11.15
CA THR A 152 -6.34 27.49 9.70
C THR A 152 -7.05 26.26 9.17
N ALA A 153 -7.64 26.37 7.98
CA ALA A 153 -8.22 25.24 7.25
C ALA A 153 -7.30 24.75 6.14
N ILE A 154 -7.25 23.44 5.93
CA ILE A 154 -6.48 22.74 4.92
C ILE A 154 -7.40 21.75 4.20
N SER A 155 -7.22 21.59 2.88
CA SER A 155 -7.88 20.57 2.08
C SER A 155 -6.99 20.14 0.92
N ASN A 156 -7.48 19.26 0.03
CA ASN A 156 -6.77 18.73 -1.13
C ASN A 156 -6.15 19.81 -2.03
N MET A 157 -6.89 20.88 -2.30
CA MET A 157 -6.49 21.93 -3.23
C MET A 157 -6.04 23.20 -2.49
N PRO A 158 -5.31 24.13 -3.16
CA PRO A 158 -4.95 25.40 -2.55
C PRO A 158 -6.19 26.25 -2.25
N ILE A 159 -6.03 27.15 -1.28
CA ILE A 159 -7.06 28.14 -0.95
C ILE A 159 -7.20 29.10 -2.13
N LYS A 160 -8.43 29.18 -2.66
CA LYS A 160 -8.82 30.13 -3.71
C LYS A 160 -9.19 31.49 -3.17
N SER A 161 -9.89 31.53 -2.02
CA SER A 161 -10.27 32.77 -1.36
C SER A 161 -10.50 32.59 0.14
N LYS A 162 -10.34 33.70 0.90
CA LYS A 162 -10.64 33.80 2.32
C LYS A 162 -11.55 34.99 2.56
N LYS A 163 -12.61 34.80 3.36
CA LYS A 163 -13.51 35.88 3.76
C LYS A 163 -13.76 35.82 5.27
N LYS A 164 -13.45 36.91 5.98
CA LYS A 164 -13.78 37.04 7.41
C LYS A 164 -15.29 37.20 7.59
N ILE A 165 -15.86 36.44 8.52
CA ILE A 165 -17.29 36.47 8.91
C ILE A 165 -17.30 36.54 10.45
N LYS A 166 -17.42 37.75 11.00
CA LYS A 166 -17.34 38.00 12.45
C LYS A 166 -16.06 37.36 13.07
N ASN A 167 -16.23 36.43 14.01
CA ASN A 167 -15.14 35.71 14.69
C ASN A 167 -14.66 34.46 13.93
N LYS A 168 -15.09 34.24 12.70
CA LYS A 168 -14.75 33.10 11.84
C LYS A 168 -14.19 33.54 10.50
N THR A 169 -13.54 32.63 9.81
CA THR A 169 -13.06 32.81 8.44
C THR A 169 -13.62 31.71 7.57
N LEU A 170 -14.25 32.06 6.45
CA LEU A 170 -14.61 31.16 5.37
C LEU A 170 -13.40 30.97 4.47
N TYR A 171 -12.95 29.73 4.34
CA TYR A 171 -11.93 29.28 3.41
C TYR A 171 -12.61 28.57 2.23
N LYS A 172 -12.44 29.07 1.01
CA LYS A 172 -12.86 28.39 -0.21
C LYS A 172 -11.63 27.84 -0.91
N PHE A 173 -11.64 26.56 -1.22
CA PHE A 173 -10.55 25.90 -1.93
C PHE A 173 -10.82 25.90 -3.45
N ALA A 174 -9.79 25.71 -4.25
CA ALA A 174 -9.96 25.46 -5.67
C ALA A 174 -10.66 24.11 -5.89
N LYS A 175 -11.38 23.97 -6.99
CA LYS A 175 -12.06 22.73 -7.35
C LYS A 175 -11.05 21.60 -7.54
N THR A 176 -11.36 20.40 -7.06
CA THR A 176 -10.55 19.21 -7.29
C THR A 176 -10.66 18.73 -8.75
N PRO A 177 -9.68 17.99 -9.27
CA PRO A 177 -9.95 17.09 -10.38
C PRO A 177 -11.02 16.05 -10.00
N ILE A 178 -11.40 15.21 -10.97
CA ILE A 178 -12.25 14.04 -10.70
C ILE A 178 -11.50 13.08 -9.79
N VAL A 179 -12.06 12.75 -8.62
CA VAL A 179 -11.44 11.99 -7.53
C VAL A 179 -12.47 11.16 -6.78
N SER A 180 -12.05 10.05 -6.16
CA SER A 180 -12.88 9.22 -5.29
C SER A 180 -13.07 9.88 -3.92
N THR A 181 -14.19 9.59 -3.24
CA THR A 181 -14.55 10.17 -1.93
C THR A 181 -13.51 9.90 -0.85
N TYR A 182 -12.93 8.70 -0.81
CA TYR A 182 -11.97 8.29 0.21
C TYR A 182 -10.66 9.12 0.22
N LEU A 183 -10.35 9.82 -0.89
CA LEU A 183 -9.17 10.67 -1.06
C LEU A 183 -9.38 12.14 -0.68
N ILE A 184 -10.59 12.51 -0.20
CA ILE A 184 -10.91 13.87 0.23
C ILE A 184 -10.38 14.11 1.63
N TYR A 185 -9.80 15.30 1.83
CA TYR A 185 -9.25 15.71 3.10
C TYR A 185 -9.81 17.05 3.59
N LEU A 186 -10.13 17.08 4.88
CA LEU A 186 -10.54 18.27 5.64
C LEU A 186 -9.68 18.36 6.90
N GLY A 187 -9.01 19.47 7.10
CA GLY A 187 -8.22 19.73 8.30
C GLY A 187 -8.44 21.12 8.86
N VAL A 188 -8.64 21.24 10.19
CA VAL A 188 -8.80 22.53 10.90
C VAL A 188 -8.02 22.51 12.20
N GLY A 189 -7.10 23.43 12.39
CA GLY A 189 -6.26 23.48 13.59
C GLY A 189 -5.31 24.67 13.64
N GLU A 190 -4.50 24.70 14.69
CA GLU A 190 -3.39 25.65 14.83
C GLU A 190 -2.13 25.03 14.20
N PHE A 191 -1.83 25.39 12.95
CA PHE A 191 -0.74 24.81 12.19
C PHE A 191 0.41 25.78 11.96
N GLU A 192 1.61 25.22 11.77
CA GLU A 192 2.78 25.90 11.21
C GLU A 192 3.31 25.14 9.99
N TYR A 193 4.09 25.81 9.16
CA TYR A 193 4.42 25.32 7.83
C TYR A 193 5.91 25.43 7.54
N LEU A 194 6.51 24.38 6.99
CA LEU A 194 7.70 24.44 6.16
C LEU A 194 7.27 24.40 4.70
N THR A 195 7.80 25.28 3.87
CA THR A 195 7.40 25.39 2.48
C THR A 195 8.63 25.27 1.58
N GLY A 196 8.48 24.47 0.52
CA GLY A 196 9.43 24.33 -0.57
C GLY A 196 8.70 24.28 -1.91
N LYS A 197 9.47 24.07 -2.99
CA LYS A 197 8.91 23.96 -4.35
C LYS A 197 9.74 22.98 -5.17
N THR A 198 9.10 22.22 -6.04
CA THR A 198 9.73 21.48 -7.11
C THR A 198 8.95 21.68 -8.41
N GLY A 199 9.65 22.12 -9.48
CA GLY A 199 8.96 22.56 -10.69
C GLY A 199 7.89 23.63 -10.38
N LYS A 200 6.64 23.35 -10.77
CA LYS A 200 5.47 24.22 -10.51
C LYS A 200 4.72 23.87 -9.23
N VAL A 201 5.08 22.77 -8.56
CA VAL A 201 4.36 22.25 -7.40
C VAL A 201 4.91 22.84 -6.11
N GLN A 202 4.06 23.45 -5.29
CA GLN A 202 4.38 23.85 -3.92
C GLN A 202 4.33 22.62 -3.02
N ILE A 203 5.39 22.36 -2.24
CA ILE A 203 5.39 21.29 -1.23
C ILE A 203 5.43 21.93 0.15
N ARG A 204 4.58 21.46 1.06
CA ARG A 204 4.56 21.95 2.45
C ARG A 204 4.62 20.75 3.39
N VAL A 205 5.42 20.86 4.45
CA VAL A 205 5.26 20.03 5.64
C VAL A 205 4.48 20.83 6.66
N ILE A 206 3.38 20.29 7.13
CA ILE A 206 2.41 20.95 8.01
C ILE A 206 2.41 20.22 9.35
N THR A 207 2.60 20.97 10.44
CA THR A 207 2.72 20.41 11.78
C THR A 207 1.89 21.22 12.78
N THR A 208 1.64 20.65 13.95
CA THR A 208 1.25 21.44 15.12
C THR A 208 2.40 22.37 15.53
N LYS A 209 2.08 23.48 16.22
CA LYS A 209 3.07 24.49 16.63
C LYS A 209 4.17 23.89 17.53
N GLY A 210 5.43 24.26 17.24
CA GLY A 210 6.62 23.81 17.96
C GLY A 210 7.37 22.64 17.29
N ASN A 211 6.80 22.02 16.25
CA ASN A 211 7.38 20.86 15.57
C ASN A 211 7.95 21.15 14.17
N LYS A 212 7.85 22.39 13.70
CA LYS A 212 8.22 22.80 12.34
C LYS A 212 9.63 22.35 11.92
N SER A 213 10.63 22.52 12.79
CA SER A 213 12.03 22.19 12.48
C SER A 213 12.26 20.71 12.16
N LYS A 214 11.46 19.81 12.75
CA LYS A 214 11.53 18.36 12.53
C LYS A 214 11.03 17.93 11.16
N GLY A 215 10.33 18.79 10.43
CA GLY A 215 9.81 18.51 9.09
C GLY A 215 10.82 18.72 7.95
N LYS A 216 12.06 19.17 8.25
CA LYS A 216 13.03 19.52 7.20
C LYS A 216 13.43 18.34 6.32
N PHE A 217 13.73 17.18 6.92
CA PHE A 217 14.07 15.96 6.21
C PHE A 217 12.94 15.54 5.24
N SER A 218 11.71 15.53 5.73
CA SER A 218 10.52 15.15 4.98
C SER A 218 10.23 16.09 3.80
N LEU A 219 10.45 17.40 3.99
CA LEU A 219 10.31 18.38 2.92
C LEU A 219 11.34 18.15 1.80
N ASP A 220 12.62 17.98 2.17
CA ASP A 220 13.69 17.80 1.20
C ASP A 220 13.56 16.47 0.45
N LEU A 221 13.19 15.39 1.15
CA LEU A 221 12.92 14.09 0.55
C LEU A 221 11.69 14.13 -0.36
N GLY A 222 10.58 14.72 0.09
CA GLY A 222 9.34 14.84 -0.70
C GLY A 222 9.56 15.56 -2.04
N LYS A 223 10.43 16.59 -2.07
CA LYS A 223 10.83 17.27 -3.31
C LYS A 223 11.58 16.34 -4.27
N LYS A 224 12.53 15.55 -3.76
CA LYS A 224 13.31 14.59 -4.55
C LYS A 224 12.39 13.48 -5.11
N LEU A 225 11.55 12.91 -4.26
CA LEU A 225 10.64 11.83 -4.62
C LEU A 225 9.64 12.27 -5.69
N LEU A 226 8.97 13.41 -5.51
CA LEU A 226 7.98 13.90 -6.48
C LEU A 226 8.61 14.06 -7.87
N THR A 227 9.79 14.67 -7.95
CA THR A 227 10.53 14.83 -9.22
C THR A 227 10.92 13.48 -9.82
N SER A 228 11.36 12.54 -8.99
CA SER A 228 11.79 11.23 -9.46
C SER A 228 10.64 10.39 -9.97
N TYR A 229 9.49 10.41 -9.30
CA TYR A 229 8.28 9.73 -9.78
C TYR A 229 7.73 10.33 -11.07
N GLU A 230 7.69 11.67 -11.20
CA GLU A 230 7.35 12.31 -12.47
C GLU A 230 8.22 11.82 -13.64
N ASN A 231 9.52 11.70 -13.40
CA ASN A 231 10.47 11.25 -14.42
C ASN A 231 10.35 9.75 -14.71
N TYR A 232 10.10 8.94 -13.67
CA TYR A 232 9.97 7.49 -13.81
C TYR A 232 8.71 7.11 -14.58
N PHE A 233 7.55 7.66 -14.18
CA PHE A 233 6.27 7.39 -14.84
C PHE A 233 6.11 8.17 -16.16
N GLY A 234 6.89 9.23 -16.36
CA GLY A 234 6.76 10.13 -17.53
C GLY A 234 5.44 10.89 -17.52
N ILE A 235 4.83 11.12 -16.37
CA ILE A 235 3.56 11.83 -16.15
C ILE A 235 3.74 12.82 -15.03
N LYS A 236 3.49 14.11 -15.32
CA LYS A 236 3.60 15.16 -14.32
C LYS A 236 2.52 15.02 -13.23
N TYR A 237 2.87 15.34 -12.01
CA TYR A 237 1.93 15.47 -10.91
C TYR A 237 0.88 16.55 -11.24
N PRO A 238 -0.42 16.23 -11.16
CA PRO A 238 -1.43 17.12 -11.75
C PRO A 238 -1.87 18.26 -10.83
N LEU A 239 -1.57 18.22 -9.53
CA LEU A 239 -2.02 19.25 -8.60
C LEU A 239 -0.97 20.34 -8.41
N PRO A 240 -1.37 21.59 -8.08
CA PRO A 240 -0.44 22.70 -7.90
C PRO A 240 0.30 22.68 -6.57
N LYS A 241 -0.12 21.82 -5.64
CA LYS A 241 0.52 21.66 -4.33
C LYS A 241 0.51 20.21 -3.87
N LEU A 242 1.42 19.88 -2.95
CA LEU A 242 1.46 18.64 -2.19
C LEU A 242 1.78 18.98 -0.73
N ASP A 243 0.85 18.67 0.17
CA ASP A 243 1.04 18.83 1.60
C ASP A 243 1.37 17.47 2.24
N LEU A 244 2.36 17.45 3.14
CA LEU A 244 2.69 16.37 4.04
C LEU A 244 2.29 16.82 5.44
N ILE A 245 1.26 16.22 6.02
CA ILE A 245 0.57 16.74 7.20
C ILE A 245 0.80 15.81 8.39
N ALA A 246 1.47 16.30 9.44
CA ALA A 246 1.67 15.57 10.69
C ALA A 246 0.43 15.66 11.57
N ILE A 247 -0.22 14.53 11.82
CA ILE A 247 -1.38 14.41 12.70
C ILE A 247 -0.95 13.73 14.00
N PRO A 248 -1.15 14.37 15.16
CA PRO A 248 -0.70 13.84 16.45
C PRO A 248 -1.35 12.50 16.82
N ASP A 249 -2.65 12.38 16.57
CA ASP A 249 -3.44 11.20 16.90
C ASP A 249 -4.08 10.65 15.62
N PHE A 250 -3.45 9.60 15.06
CA PHE A 250 -3.76 9.02 13.76
C PHE A 250 -3.61 7.49 13.82
N ALA A 251 -4.65 6.74 13.45
CA ALA A 251 -4.69 5.28 13.61
C ALA A 251 -3.74 4.57 12.65
N ALA A 252 -3.74 4.95 11.38
CA ALA A 252 -2.84 4.40 10.36
C ALA A 252 -1.42 4.97 10.47
N GLY A 253 -0.51 4.50 9.64
CA GLY A 253 0.81 5.10 9.45
C GLY A 253 0.71 6.42 8.70
N ALA A 254 0.07 6.38 7.53
CA ALA A 254 -0.19 7.52 6.68
C ALA A 254 -1.44 7.30 5.83
N MET A 255 -1.79 8.27 4.99
CA MET A 255 -2.91 8.22 4.04
C MET A 255 -2.66 9.17 2.88
N GLU A 256 -2.83 8.67 1.67
CA GLU A 256 -2.49 9.31 0.41
C GLU A 256 -3.46 10.40 -0.06
N ASN A 257 -4.32 10.98 0.75
CA ASN A 257 -5.30 11.99 0.34
C ASN A 257 -4.74 12.94 -0.74
N TRP A 258 -5.40 13.03 -1.90
CA TRP A 258 -4.79 13.67 -3.07
C TRP A 258 -4.40 15.13 -2.84
N GLY A 259 -3.10 15.39 -2.84
CA GLY A 259 -2.53 16.71 -2.57
C GLY A 259 -2.47 17.13 -1.09
N ALA A 260 -2.89 16.26 -0.15
CA ALA A 260 -2.93 16.54 1.28
C ALA A 260 -2.68 15.25 2.10
N ILE A 261 -1.52 14.63 1.87
CA ILE A 261 -1.11 13.37 2.51
C ILE A 261 -1.01 13.58 4.02
N THR A 262 -1.69 12.73 4.78
CA THR A 262 -1.63 12.74 6.24
C THR A 262 -0.71 11.64 6.75
N PHE A 263 -0.01 11.93 7.84
CA PHE A 263 0.91 11.00 8.49
C PHE A 263 0.70 11.07 10.00
N ARG A 264 0.85 9.94 10.67
CA ARG A 264 1.13 9.96 12.10
C ARG A 264 2.40 10.79 12.33
N GLU A 265 2.38 11.74 13.26
CA GLU A 265 3.51 12.69 13.41
C GLU A 265 4.86 12.00 13.64
N THR A 266 4.88 10.84 14.31
CA THR A 266 6.09 10.03 14.54
C THR A 266 6.68 9.40 13.28
N ILE A 267 5.92 9.36 12.19
CA ILE A 267 6.30 8.77 10.89
C ILE A 267 6.57 9.87 9.83
N LEU A 268 6.48 11.12 10.20
CA LEU A 268 6.82 12.26 9.33
C LEU A 268 7.94 13.12 9.90
N LEU A 269 7.98 13.29 11.21
CA LEU A 269 8.84 14.26 11.88
C LEU A 269 10.14 13.60 12.36
N TYR A 270 11.25 13.99 11.76
CA TYR A 270 12.58 13.50 12.09
C TYR A 270 13.33 14.52 12.97
N ASP A 271 13.72 14.09 14.15
CA ASP A 271 14.59 14.87 15.04
C ASP A 271 15.99 14.22 15.08
N PRO A 272 17.02 14.84 14.48
CA PRO A 272 18.35 14.24 14.40
C PRO A 272 19.02 14.01 15.76
N LYS A 273 18.48 14.60 16.84
CA LYS A 273 19.01 14.43 18.21
C LYS A 273 18.45 13.21 18.93
N THR A 274 17.24 12.80 18.57
CA THR A 274 16.50 11.75 19.31
C THR A 274 16.03 10.59 18.44
N SER A 275 15.95 10.78 17.11
CA SER A 275 15.50 9.71 16.19
C SER A 275 16.65 8.81 15.77
N SER A 276 16.41 7.50 15.75
CA SER A 276 17.37 6.50 15.24
C SER A 276 17.48 6.54 13.72
N THR A 277 18.51 5.88 13.18
CA THR A 277 18.65 5.64 11.74
C THR A 277 17.45 4.84 11.20
N ARG A 278 17.00 3.81 11.93
CA ARG A 278 15.81 3.01 11.54
C ARG A 278 14.55 3.88 11.45
N THR A 279 14.35 4.83 12.38
CA THR A 279 13.25 5.79 12.31
C THR A 279 13.34 6.64 11.05
N LYS A 280 14.55 7.10 10.69
CA LYS A 280 14.77 7.90 9.48
C LYS A 280 14.49 7.12 8.20
N GLN A 281 14.92 5.86 8.14
CA GLN A 281 14.63 4.95 7.04
C GLN A 281 13.12 4.75 6.88
N PHE A 282 12.43 4.40 7.96
CA PHE A 282 10.98 4.19 7.96
C PHE A 282 10.20 5.43 7.53
N ILE A 283 10.57 6.63 8.03
CA ILE A 283 9.99 7.91 7.55
C ILE A 283 10.19 8.06 6.04
N ALA A 284 11.37 7.73 5.52
CA ALA A 284 11.66 7.87 4.10
C ALA A 284 10.82 6.90 3.25
N GLU A 285 10.69 5.65 3.68
CA GLU A 285 9.88 4.64 2.99
C GLU A 285 8.40 5.01 2.98
N VAL A 286 7.84 5.45 4.12
CA VAL A 286 6.43 5.85 4.18
C VAL A 286 6.16 7.10 3.33
N ILE A 287 7.01 8.13 3.36
CA ILE A 287 6.85 9.29 2.47
C ILE A 287 6.91 8.87 1.00
N SER A 288 7.79 7.94 0.65
CA SER A 288 7.94 7.43 -0.71
C SER A 288 6.70 6.65 -1.16
N HIS A 289 6.16 5.80 -0.29
CA HIS A 289 4.92 5.05 -0.46
C HIS A 289 3.74 6.00 -0.76
N GLU A 290 3.49 6.98 0.10
CA GLU A 290 2.38 7.92 -0.04
C GLU A 290 2.50 8.81 -1.29
N ILE A 291 3.71 9.17 -1.70
CA ILE A 291 3.89 9.94 -2.94
C ILE A 291 3.69 9.05 -4.17
N ALA A 292 4.03 7.75 -4.13
CA ALA A 292 3.75 6.81 -5.21
C ALA A 292 2.24 6.67 -5.47
N HIS A 293 1.43 6.65 -4.43
CA HIS A 293 -0.03 6.65 -4.52
C HIS A 293 -0.60 7.82 -5.32
N GLN A 294 0.10 8.94 -5.43
CA GLN A 294 -0.40 10.08 -6.20
C GLN A 294 -0.62 9.73 -7.68
N TRP A 295 -0.01 8.65 -8.18
CA TRP A 295 -0.27 8.04 -9.49
C TRP A 295 -1.07 6.75 -9.39
N PHE A 296 -0.67 5.81 -8.49
CA PHE A 296 -1.31 4.52 -8.25
C PHE A 296 -2.20 4.62 -7.01
N GLY A 297 -3.49 4.80 -7.21
CA GLY A 297 -4.51 5.09 -6.20
C GLY A 297 -5.27 6.37 -6.51
N ASN A 298 -4.57 7.47 -6.82
CA ASN A 298 -5.17 8.79 -6.97
C ASN A 298 -5.45 9.16 -8.43
N LEU A 299 -4.41 9.21 -9.27
CA LEU A 299 -4.58 9.50 -10.71
C LEU A 299 -5.35 8.39 -11.42
N VAL A 300 -4.99 7.15 -11.13
CA VAL A 300 -5.70 5.94 -11.54
C VAL A 300 -6.08 5.20 -10.27
N THR A 301 -7.36 4.95 -10.06
CA THR A 301 -7.88 4.30 -8.86
C THR A 301 -8.41 2.92 -9.20
N MET A 302 -8.30 1.96 -8.31
CA MET A 302 -8.95 0.67 -8.44
C MET A 302 -10.46 0.84 -8.67
N LYS A 303 -11.08 -0.09 -9.38
CA LYS A 303 -12.51 -0.08 -9.63
C LYS A 303 -13.31 -0.50 -8.39
N TRP A 304 -12.80 -1.49 -7.67
CA TRP A 304 -13.35 -1.99 -6.43
C TRP A 304 -12.25 -2.45 -5.47
N TRP A 305 -12.56 -2.63 -4.22
CA TRP A 305 -11.65 -2.92 -3.13
C TRP A 305 -10.93 -4.28 -3.24
N ASN A 306 -11.41 -5.24 -4.03
CA ASN A 306 -10.67 -6.47 -4.33
C ASN A 306 -9.30 -6.19 -4.99
N ASP A 307 -9.17 -5.06 -5.66
CA ASP A 307 -7.92 -4.59 -6.26
C ASP A 307 -7.14 -3.59 -5.37
N LEU A 308 -7.38 -3.57 -4.04
CA LEU A 308 -6.65 -2.71 -3.08
C LEU A 308 -5.13 -2.91 -3.21
N TRP A 309 -4.69 -4.15 -3.40
CA TRP A 309 -3.29 -4.50 -3.63
C TRP A 309 -2.67 -3.74 -4.82
N LEU A 310 -3.46 -3.37 -5.84
CA LEU A 310 -2.99 -2.58 -7.00
C LEU A 310 -2.47 -1.19 -6.59
N ASN A 311 -3.00 -0.62 -5.52
CA ASN A 311 -2.51 0.61 -4.93
C ASN A 311 -1.36 0.31 -3.96
N GLU A 312 -1.58 -0.55 -2.98
CA GLU A 312 -0.70 -0.77 -1.83
C GLU A 312 0.60 -1.50 -2.18
N SER A 313 0.49 -2.62 -2.90
CA SER A 313 1.68 -3.37 -3.32
C SER A 313 2.58 -2.52 -4.21
N PHE A 314 1.96 -1.71 -5.08
CA PHE A 314 2.70 -0.86 -6.00
C PHE A 314 3.44 0.24 -5.24
N ALA A 315 2.77 0.90 -4.29
CA ALA A 315 3.38 1.93 -3.46
C ALA A 315 4.51 1.35 -2.59
N THR A 316 4.34 0.17 -2.01
CA THR A 316 5.37 -0.55 -1.23
C THR A 316 6.61 -0.86 -2.08
N PHE A 317 6.43 -1.46 -3.26
CA PHE A 317 7.54 -1.74 -4.18
C PHE A 317 8.28 -0.48 -4.60
N MET A 318 7.55 0.58 -4.97
CA MET A 318 8.14 1.84 -5.39
C MET A 318 8.84 2.58 -4.25
N ALA A 319 8.33 2.45 -3.01
CA ALA A 319 8.94 3.04 -1.83
C ALA A 319 10.37 2.51 -1.65
N THR A 320 10.53 1.22 -1.55
CA THR A 320 11.86 0.58 -1.42
C THR A 320 12.76 0.96 -2.59
N LYS A 321 12.29 0.84 -3.84
CA LYS A 321 13.07 1.13 -5.05
C LYS A 321 13.64 2.54 -5.08
N PHE A 322 12.88 3.55 -4.68
CA PHE A 322 13.33 4.93 -4.77
C PHE A 322 14.13 5.39 -3.56
N VAL A 323 13.80 4.88 -2.37
CA VAL A 323 14.59 5.22 -1.18
C VAL A 323 15.96 4.55 -1.24
N ASP A 324 16.06 3.29 -1.65
CA ASP A 324 17.33 2.60 -1.90
C ASP A 324 18.22 3.33 -2.92
N LYS A 325 17.61 3.81 -4.00
CA LYS A 325 18.31 4.63 -5.00
C LYS A 325 18.89 5.94 -4.42
N PHE A 326 18.24 6.54 -3.42
CA PHE A 326 18.68 7.80 -2.82
C PHE A 326 19.66 7.61 -1.66
N TYR A 327 19.60 6.47 -1.02
CA TYR A 327 20.39 6.09 0.15
C TYR A 327 20.88 4.64 0.01
N PRO A 328 21.75 4.34 -1.00
CA PRO A 328 22.22 2.99 -1.25
C PRO A 328 22.95 2.38 -0.06
N GLU A 329 23.55 3.22 0.79
CA GLU A 329 24.20 2.81 2.04
C GLU A 329 23.24 2.20 3.07
N TRP A 330 21.94 2.32 2.87
CA TRP A 330 20.94 1.71 3.76
C TRP A 330 20.59 0.27 3.41
N ASN A 331 20.97 -0.21 2.23
CA ASN A 331 20.70 -1.58 1.76
C ASN A 331 19.22 -1.97 1.95
N LEU A 332 18.29 -1.13 1.46
CA LEU A 332 16.86 -1.33 1.71
C LEU A 332 16.30 -2.59 1.03
N TRP A 333 16.91 -3.06 -0.06
CA TRP A 333 16.52 -4.33 -0.65
C TRP A 333 16.82 -5.52 0.26
N ASP A 334 17.90 -5.49 1.05
CA ASP A 334 18.18 -6.51 2.06
C ASP A 334 17.13 -6.48 3.16
N GLN A 335 16.76 -5.28 3.63
CA GLN A 335 15.69 -5.10 4.62
C GLN A 335 14.32 -5.54 4.06
N PHE A 336 14.02 -5.25 2.79
CA PHE A 336 12.80 -5.71 2.12
C PHE A 336 12.70 -7.24 2.07
N ILE A 337 13.81 -7.92 1.81
CA ILE A 337 13.87 -9.39 1.81
C ILE A 337 13.66 -9.93 3.23
N GLU A 338 14.35 -9.37 4.21
CA GLU A 338 14.28 -9.82 5.60
C GLU A 338 12.93 -9.53 6.25
N ASP A 339 12.42 -8.31 6.10
CA ASP A 339 11.20 -7.86 6.78
C ASP A 339 9.96 -8.22 5.93
N ALA A 340 9.79 -7.62 4.75
CA ALA A 340 8.58 -7.74 3.95
C ALA A 340 8.39 -9.14 3.35
N MET A 341 9.41 -9.66 2.65
CA MET A 341 9.29 -10.98 1.99
C MET A 341 9.15 -12.12 3.00
N ASN A 342 9.94 -12.13 4.09
CA ASN A 342 9.83 -13.17 5.11
C ASN A 342 8.49 -13.11 5.86
N ASN A 343 8.01 -11.90 6.18
CA ASN A 343 6.70 -11.72 6.83
C ASN A 343 5.58 -12.26 5.94
N ALA A 344 5.56 -11.87 4.67
CA ALA A 344 4.59 -12.38 3.70
C ALA A 344 4.69 -13.91 3.52
N MET A 345 5.89 -14.47 3.40
CA MET A 345 6.09 -15.92 3.30
C MET A 345 5.66 -16.64 4.57
N GLY A 346 5.87 -16.06 5.75
CA GLY A 346 5.40 -16.59 7.02
C GLY A 346 3.90 -16.76 7.05
N LEU A 347 3.15 -15.72 6.71
CA LEU A 347 1.69 -15.72 6.67
C LEU A 347 1.17 -16.64 5.53
N ASP A 348 1.76 -16.53 4.35
CA ASP A 348 1.31 -17.23 3.14
C ASP A 348 1.66 -18.74 3.14
N SER A 349 2.52 -19.19 4.06
CA SER A 349 2.82 -20.61 4.32
C SER A 349 1.76 -21.33 5.15
N LEU A 350 0.75 -20.62 5.67
CA LEU A 350 -0.31 -21.19 6.49
C LEU A 350 -1.42 -21.80 5.60
N LYS A 351 -2.15 -22.79 6.13
CA LYS A 351 -3.31 -23.36 5.44
C LYS A 351 -4.46 -22.36 5.31
N THR A 352 -4.54 -21.41 6.25
CA THR A 352 -5.60 -20.40 6.37
C THR A 352 -5.31 -19.12 5.57
N THR A 353 -4.20 -19.05 4.84
CA THR A 353 -3.88 -17.90 3.99
C THR A 353 -4.90 -17.69 2.88
N HIS A 354 -4.97 -16.49 2.36
CA HIS A 354 -5.84 -16.10 1.24
C HIS A 354 -5.04 -15.69 -0.01
N PRO A 355 -5.65 -15.65 -1.19
CA PRO A 355 -5.02 -15.09 -2.39
C PRO A 355 -4.89 -13.56 -2.27
N ILE A 356 -4.05 -12.95 -3.10
CA ILE A 356 -3.95 -11.48 -3.16
C ILE A 356 -5.27 -10.87 -3.68
N ASP A 357 -5.83 -11.45 -4.75
CA ASP A 357 -7.13 -11.06 -5.29
C ASP A 357 -8.22 -11.80 -4.51
N VAL A 358 -8.77 -11.11 -3.51
CA VAL A 358 -9.84 -11.60 -2.63
C VAL A 358 -11.12 -10.85 -2.93
N LYS A 359 -12.23 -11.58 -3.05
CA LYS A 359 -13.54 -10.97 -3.22
C LYS A 359 -13.95 -10.25 -1.93
N VAL A 360 -14.26 -8.96 -2.07
CA VAL A 360 -14.70 -8.08 -0.98
C VAL A 360 -16.14 -7.64 -1.24
N ASN A 361 -17.04 -7.84 -0.26
CA ASN A 361 -18.46 -7.54 -0.39
C ASN A 361 -18.94 -6.43 0.56
N SER A 362 -18.18 -6.12 1.61
CA SER A 362 -18.58 -5.16 2.65
C SER A 362 -17.40 -4.35 3.19
N PRO A 363 -17.67 -3.16 3.78
CA PRO A 363 -16.62 -2.34 4.40
C PRO A 363 -15.83 -3.04 5.52
N SER A 364 -16.44 -3.95 6.27
CA SER A 364 -15.75 -4.74 7.29
C SER A 364 -14.70 -5.67 6.69
N GLU A 365 -15.05 -6.36 5.59
CA GLU A 365 -14.14 -7.24 4.87
C GLU A 365 -12.95 -6.47 4.26
N ILE A 366 -13.15 -5.20 3.87
CA ILE A 366 -12.06 -4.37 3.35
C ILE A 366 -10.93 -4.24 4.40
N ARG A 367 -11.28 -4.07 5.66
CA ARG A 367 -10.28 -3.89 6.74
C ARG A 367 -9.44 -5.14 6.97
N GLU A 368 -9.97 -6.32 6.66
CA GLU A 368 -9.28 -7.61 6.84
C GLU A 368 -8.19 -7.85 5.78
N ILE A 369 -8.30 -7.20 4.62
CA ILE A 369 -7.31 -7.35 3.53
C ILE A 369 -6.16 -6.33 3.58
N PHE A 370 -6.10 -5.45 4.60
CA PHE A 370 -4.94 -4.59 4.87
C PHE A 370 -3.87 -5.39 5.65
N ASP A 371 -3.23 -6.34 4.99
CA ASP A 371 -2.27 -7.26 5.60
C ASP A 371 -1.00 -7.48 4.75
N ALA A 372 -0.08 -8.32 5.24
CA ALA A 372 1.16 -8.62 4.53
C ALA A 372 0.95 -9.32 3.17
N ILE A 373 -0.22 -9.90 2.89
CA ILE A 373 -0.51 -10.47 1.56
C ILE A 373 -0.75 -9.33 0.57
N SER A 374 -1.57 -8.35 0.92
CA SER A 374 -1.86 -7.20 0.04
C SER A 374 -0.68 -6.25 -0.13
N TYR A 375 0.13 -6.03 0.91
CA TYR A 375 1.28 -5.11 0.88
C TYR A 375 2.55 -5.81 0.41
N ASP A 376 3.01 -6.80 1.17
CA ASP A 376 4.35 -7.36 1.05
C ASP A 376 4.45 -8.42 -0.05
N LYS A 377 3.54 -9.42 -0.08
CA LYS A 377 3.52 -10.43 -1.15
C LYS A 377 3.30 -9.77 -2.50
N GLY A 378 2.35 -8.84 -2.59
CA GLY A 378 2.10 -8.10 -3.83
C GLY A 378 3.31 -7.29 -4.28
N GLY A 379 4.01 -6.61 -3.35
CA GLY A 379 5.28 -5.92 -3.62
C GLY A 379 6.38 -6.86 -4.13
N CYS A 380 6.49 -8.05 -3.54
CA CYS A 380 7.41 -9.10 -4.01
C CYS A 380 7.08 -9.60 -5.42
N VAL A 381 5.79 -9.78 -5.73
CA VAL A 381 5.34 -10.19 -7.07
C VAL A 381 5.67 -9.11 -8.10
N LEU A 382 5.52 -7.83 -7.77
CA LEU A 382 5.91 -6.73 -8.65
C LEU A 382 7.43 -6.67 -8.87
N ARG A 383 8.24 -6.88 -7.82
CA ARG A 383 9.70 -7.00 -7.94
C ARG A 383 10.10 -8.16 -8.86
N MET A 384 9.48 -9.33 -8.66
CA MET A 384 9.68 -10.50 -9.51
C MET A 384 9.29 -10.24 -10.96
N LEU A 385 8.16 -9.57 -11.20
CA LEU A 385 7.70 -9.19 -12.53
C LEU A 385 8.66 -8.21 -13.20
N GLU A 386 9.11 -7.16 -12.52
CA GLU A 386 10.06 -6.19 -13.09
C GLU A 386 11.36 -6.88 -13.48
N ASN A 387 11.89 -7.76 -12.63
CA ASN A 387 13.09 -8.55 -12.96
C ASN A 387 12.89 -9.45 -14.18
N TYR A 388 11.69 -10.04 -14.33
CA TYR A 388 11.38 -10.93 -15.44
C TYR A 388 11.26 -10.20 -16.77
N VAL A 389 10.55 -9.06 -16.82
CA VAL A 389 10.30 -8.32 -18.07
C VAL A 389 11.38 -7.27 -18.38
N GLY A 390 12.21 -6.94 -17.39
CA GLY A 390 13.21 -5.86 -17.42
C GLY A 390 12.61 -4.48 -17.15
N GLU A 391 13.38 -3.61 -16.46
CA GLU A 391 12.93 -2.29 -16.01
C GLU A 391 12.37 -1.42 -17.15
N THR A 392 13.02 -1.43 -18.31
CA THR A 392 12.59 -0.61 -19.46
C THR A 392 11.20 -0.97 -19.93
N ASN A 393 10.89 -2.27 -20.07
CA ASN A 393 9.58 -2.75 -20.49
C ASN A 393 8.54 -2.52 -19.40
N PHE A 394 8.91 -2.75 -18.14
CA PHE A 394 8.05 -2.51 -16.99
C PHE A 394 7.62 -1.03 -16.96
N ARG A 395 8.55 -0.08 -17.00
CA ARG A 395 8.27 1.36 -17.05
C ARG A 395 7.41 1.76 -18.24
N ALA A 396 7.67 1.21 -19.43
CA ALA A 396 6.86 1.49 -20.62
C ALA A 396 5.41 1.02 -20.43
N GLY A 397 5.21 -0.16 -19.83
CA GLY A 397 3.89 -0.67 -19.46
C GLY A 397 3.17 0.23 -18.47
N LEU A 398 3.85 0.64 -17.37
CA LEU A 398 3.31 1.56 -16.36
C LEU A 398 2.87 2.90 -16.97
N LYS A 399 3.73 3.51 -17.78
CA LYS A 399 3.40 4.77 -18.47
C LYS A 399 2.17 4.62 -19.37
N LYS A 400 2.06 3.50 -20.09
CA LYS A 400 0.90 3.21 -20.93
C LYS A 400 -0.37 3.06 -20.11
N TYR A 401 -0.33 2.27 -19.03
CA TYR A 401 -1.46 2.09 -18.12
C TYR A 401 -1.93 3.41 -17.52
N LEU A 402 -1.04 4.15 -16.86
CA LEU A 402 -1.36 5.43 -16.22
C LEU A 402 -1.90 6.46 -17.23
N SER A 403 -1.35 6.50 -18.45
CA SER A 403 -1.83 7.43 -19.48
C SER A 403 -3.23 7.07 -19.99
N SER A 404 -3.54 5.77 -20.09
CA SER A 404 -4.82 5.29 -20.60
C SER A 404 -5.96 5.48 -19.61
N PHE A 405 -5.68 5.36 -18.30
CA PHE A 405 -6.70 5.36 -17.24
C PHE A 405 -6.64 6.59 -16.33
N LYS A 406 -5.86 7.63 -16.66
CA LYS A 406 -5.79 8.85 -15.84
C LYS A 406 -7.18 9.43 -15.56
N TYR A 407 -7.44 9.74 -14.28
CA TYR A 407 -8.72 10.20 -13.73
C TYR A 407 -9.86 9.17 -13.80
N GLN A 408 -9.56 7.93 -14.14
CA GLN A 408 -10.53 6.84 -14.25
C GLN A 408 -10.20 5.74 -13.23
N ASN A 409 -11.03 4.70 -13.26
CA ASN A 409 -10.82 3.48 -12.50
C ASN A 409 -10.29 2.38 -13.43
N ALA A 410 -9.49 1.47 -12.87
CA ALA A 410 -8.93 0.33 -13.60
C ALA A 410 -8.96 -0.93 -12.72
N GLU A 411 -8.85 -2.08 -13.37
CA GLU A 411 -8.68 -3.38 -12.75
C GLU A 411 -7.22 -3.85 -12.92
N GLY A 412 -6.76 -4.77 -12.07
CA GLY A 412 -5.40 -5.31 -12.17
C GLY A 412 -5.07 -5.86 -13.55
N GLN A 413 -6.06 -6.47 -14.23
CA GLN A 413 -5.91 -6.99 -15.58
C GLN A 413 -5.48 -5.92 -16.62
N ASP A 414 -5.91 -4.67 -16.45
CA ASP A 414 -5.54 -3.56 -17.34
C ASP A 414 -4.04 -3.25 -17.24
N LEU A 415 -3.48 -3.34 -16.03
CA LEU A 415 -2.05 -3.16 -15.78
C LEU A 415 -1.24 -4.28 -16.43
N TRP A 416 -1.66 -5.55 -16.22
CA TRP A 416 -0.93 -6.70 -16.80
C TRP A 416 -0.96 -6.70 -18.32
N ASN A 417 -2.07 -6.32 -18.91
CA ASN A 417 -2.21 -6.16 -20.35
C ASN A 417 -1.26 -5.08 -20.90
N ALA A 418 -1.09 -3.96 -20.17
CA ALA A 418 -0.20 -2.89 -20.59
C ALA A 418 1.28 -3.31 -20.51
N ILE A 419 1.69 -4.00 -19.43
CA ILE A 419 3.07 -4.49 -19.26
C ILE A 419 3.34 -5.64 -20.26
N GLY A 420 2.40 -6.56 -20.46
CA GLY A 420 2.53 -7.65 -21.41
C GLY A 420 2.70 -7.17 -22.86
N LYS A 421 1.94 -6.14 -23.26
CA LYS A 421 2.09 -5.51 -24.56
C LYS A 421 3.45 -4.82 -24.73
N ALA A 422 3.95 -4.16 -23.69
CA ALA A 422 5.24 -3.48 -23.72
C ALA A 422 6.42 -4.47 -23.80
N SER A 423 6.36 -5.55 -23.04
CA SER A 423 7.42 -6.56 -22.96
C SER A 423 7.33 -7.65 -24.04
N LYS A 424 6.15 -7.84 -24.66
CA LYS A 424 5.80 -8.98 -25.55
C LYS A 424 5.93 -10.34 -24.83
N MET A 425 5.75 -10.36 -23.51
CA MET A 425 5.85 -11.55 -22.65
C MET A 425 4.47 -11.94 -22.10
N PRO A 426 4.27 -13.20 -21.63
CA PRO A 426 2.99 -13.69 -21.13
C PRO A 426 2.70 -13.22 -19.69
N VAL A 427 2.76 -11.89 -19.46
CA VAL A 427 2.65 -11.27 -18.13
C VAL A 427 1.33 -11.61 -17.46
N THR A 428 0.21 -11.48 -18.16
CA THR A 428 -1.12 -11.71 -17.60
C THR A 428 -1.27 -13.12 -17.01
N SER A 429 -0.90 -14.15 -17.76
CA SER A 429 -1.01 -15.53 -17.28
C SER A 429 -0.05 -15.82 -16.13
N MET A 430 1.16 -15.26 -16.20
CA MET A 430 2.15 -15.37 -15.14
C MET A 430 1.63 -14.75 -13.85
N VAL A 431 1.25 -13.48 -13.86
CA VAL A 431 0.83 -12.75 -12.66
C VAL A 431 -0.47 -13.31 -12.07
N ASN A 432 -1.46 -13.65 -12.90
CA ASN A 432 -2.70 -14.25 -12.42
C ASN A 432 -2.47 -15.55 -11.63
N SER A 433 -1.43 -16.33 -11.96
CA SER A 433 -1.09 -17.53 -11.19
C SER A 433 -0.61 -17.20 -9.75
N TRP A 434 -0.20 -15.97 -9.47
CA TRP A 434 0.22 -15.50 -8.16
C TRP A 434 -0.90 -14.78 -7.40
N LEU A 435 -1.79 -14.08 -8.12
CA LEU A 435 -2.86 -13.28 -7.51
C LEU A 435 -4.05 -14.13 -7.05
N THR A 436 -4.42 -15.15 -7.83
CA THR A 436 -5.67 -15.90 -7.64
C THR A 436 -5.52 -17.19 -6.83
N GLN A 437 -4.31 -17.54 -6.42
CA GLN A 437 -4.03 -18.73 -5.62
C GLN A 437 -3.45 -18.34 -4.25
N PRO A 438 -3.94 -18.96 -3.15
CA PRO A 438 -3.32 -18.80 -1.84
C PRO A 438 -2.00 -19.56 -1.75
N GLY A 439 -1.03 -19.05 -1.01
CA GLY A 439 0.27 -19.68 -0.84
C GLY A 439 1.26 -19.33 -1.95
N PHE A 440 2.42 -19.95 -1.87
CA PHE A 440 3.52 -19.76 -2.82
C PHE A 440 4.26 -21.09 -3.07
N PRO A 441 5.02 -21.18 -4.18
CA PRO A 441 5.71 -22.43 -4.53
C PRO A 441 7.06 -22.56 -3.81
N ARG A 442 7.44 -23.83 -3.60
CA ARG A 442 8.80 -24.27 -3.45
C ARG A 442 9.24 -24.93 -4.76
N VAL A 443 10.48 -24.68 -5.18
CA VAL A 443 11.11 -25.30 -6.34
C VAL A 443 12.18 -26.27 -5.86
N ASN A 444 11.93 -27.55 -6.01
CA ASN A 444 12.88 -28.62 -5.69
C ASN A 444 13.79 -28.83 -6.90
N ILE A 445 15.09 -28.77 -6.72
CA ILE A 445 16.10 -28.90 -7.76
C ILE A 445 16.96 -30.13 -7.50
N THR A 446 17.00 -31.01 -8.47
CA THR A 446 17.87 -32.21 -8.43
C THR A 446 18.75 -32.25 -9.68
N GLN A 447 19.98 -32.71 -9.53
CA GLN A 447 20.94 -32.80 -10.61
C GLN A 447 21.28 -34.25 -10.97
N LYS A 448 21.21 -34.55 -12.27
CA LYS A 448 21.79 -35.78 -12.80
C LYS A 448 22.67 -35.44 -14.01
N ASN A 449 23.95 -35.67 -13.89
CA ASN A 449 24.94 -35.20 -14.88
C ASN A 449 24.79 -33.67 -15.15
N ASN A 450 24.71 -33.28 -16.42
CA ASN A 450 24.53 -31.89 -16.85
C ASN A 450 23.06 -31.49 -17.00
N THR A 451 22.14 -32.16 -16.28
CA THR A 451 20.70 -31.89 -16.38
C THR A 451 20.13 -31.63 -14.99
N LEU A 452 19.52 -30.47 -14.82
CA LEU A 452 18.73 -30.15 -13.63
C LEU A 452 17.27 -30.51 -13.89
N THR A 453 16.63 -31.10 -12.91
CA THR A 453 15.17 -31.24 -12.84
C THR A 453 14.63 -30.23 -11.85
N LEU A 454 13.74 -29.35 -12.32
CA LEU A 454 13.06 -28.31 -11.55
C LEU A 454 11.63 -28.76 -11.34
N LYS A 455 11.23 -28.99 -10.09
CA LYS A 455 9.87 -29.44 -9.73
C LYS A 455 9.25 -28.48 -8.72
N GLN A 456 8.05 -27.96 -8.98
CA GLN A 456 7.34 -27.10 -8.07
C GLN A 456 6.25 -27.82 -7.27
N ASP A 457 6.09 -27.43 -6.01
CA ASP A 457 4.94 -27.72 -5.17
C ASP A 457 4.63 -26.52 -4.27
N ARG A 458 3.42 -26.49 -3.66
CA ARG A 458 3.08 -25.45 -2.69
C ARG A 458 3.88 -25.67 -1.41
N PHE A 459 4.54 -24.63 -0.92
CA PHE A 459 5.17 -24.64 0.40
C PHE A 459 4.12 -24.45 1.51
N LEU A 460 4.18 -25.30 2.52
CA LEU A 460 3.40 -25.16 3.77
C LEU A 460 4.33 -25.34 4.96
N LYS A 461 4.19 -24.47 5.95
CA LYS A 461 4.95 -24.53 7.21
C LYS A 461 4.57 -25.73 8.07
N GLU A 462 3.32 -26.16 8.00
CA GLU A 462 2.85 -27.34 8.71
C GLU A 462 3.12 -28.61 7.91
N PRO A 463 3.64 -29.67 8.52
CA PRO A 463 3.79 -30.96 7.87
C PRO A 463 2.44 -31.47 7.34
N THR A 464 2.40 -31.80 6.06
CA THR A 464 1.19 -32.38 5.44
C THR A 464 1.56 -33.58 4.58
N PRO A 465 0.88 -34.75 4.78
CA PRO A 465 1.19 -35.96 4.04
C PRO A 465 0.75 -35.92 2.58
N LYS A 466 -0.03 -34.92 2.15
CA LYS A 466 -0.57 -34.83 0.79
C LYS A 466 0.06 -33.67 0.02
N THR A 467 0.47 -33.96 -1.23
CA THR A 467 0.88 -32.92 -2.19
C THR A 467 -0.25 -31.91 -2.38
N GLN A 468 0.02 -30.65 -2.05
CA GLN A 468 -0.96 -29.58 -2.19
C GLN A 468 -1.18 -29.24 -3.67
N LYS A 469 -2.42 -28.88 -4.01
CA LYS A 469 -2.76 -28.35 -5.34
C LYS A 469 -2.20 -26.94 -5.45
N GLY A 470 -1.75 -26.59 -6.62
CA GLY A 470 -1.23 -25.26 -6.98
C GLY A 470 -0.22 -25.40 -8.11
N LEU A 471 -0.29 -24.50 -9.07
CA LEU A 471 0.66 -24.42 -10.17
C LEU A 471 0.91 -22.95 -10.47
N TRP A 472 2.13 -22.49 -10.23
CA TRP A 472 2.54 -21.14 -10.53
C TRP A 472 3.36 -21.07 -11.82
N GLN A 473 3.28 -19.96 -12.49
CA GLN A 473 4.21 -19.62 -13.56
C GLN A 473 5.39 -18.87 -12.95
N ILE A 474 6.49 -19.57 -12.73
CA ILE A 474 7.64 -19.06 -11.96
C ILE A 474 8.74 -18.61 -12.92
N PRO A 475 9.09 -17.31 -12.96
CA PRO A 475 10.29 -16.85 -13.66
C PRO A 475 11.52 -17.23 -12.83
N ILE A 476 11.98 -18.46 -13.01
CA ILE A 476 13.13 -18.98 -12.27
C ILE A 476 14.42 -18.44 -12.86
N THR A 477 15.26 -17.85 -11.98
CA THR A 477 16.64 -17.46 -12.29
C THR A 477 17.59 -18.49 -11.73
N TYR A 478 18.59 -18.92 -12.49
CA TYR A 478 19.60 -19.86 -12.04
C TYR A 478 20.93 -19.65 -12.76
N GLY A 479 22.03 -20.01 -12.12
CA GLY A 479 23.39 -19.88 -12.64
C GLY A 479 24.42 -19.58 -11.56
N LEU A 480 25.63 -19.18 -11.98
CA LEU A 480 26.72 -18.77 -11.10
C LEU A 480 27.42 -17.55 -11.70
N GLY A 481 27.61 -16.51 -10.88
CA GLY A 481 28.30 -15.28 -11.29
C GLY A 481 27.61 -14.59 -12.49
N LYS A 482 28.34 -14.44 -13.60
CA LYS A 482 27.83 -13.80 -14.83
C LYS A 482 27.01 -14.73 -15.73
N GLU A 483 27.09 -16.03 -15.51
CA GLU A 483 26.38 -17.05 -16.30
C GLU A 483 25.00 -17.33 -15.69
N THR A 484 24.12 -16.34 -15.77
CA THR A 484 22.76 -16.45 -15.23
C THR A 484 21.74 -16.59 -16.35
N THR A 485 20.72 -17.42 -16.11
CA THR A 485 19.62 -17.68 -17.05
C THR A 485 18.30 -17.46 -16.34
N THR A 486 17.32 -16.87 -17.05
CA THR A 486 15.93 -16.80 -16.60
C THR A 486 15.05 -17.68 -17.48
N LYS A 487 14.25 -18.54 -16.87
CA LYS A 487 13.28 -19.40 -17.57
C LYS A 487 11.92 -19.38 -16.88
N LEU A 488 10.84 -19.26 -17.66
CA LEU A 488 9.50 -19.36 -17.10
C LEU A 488 9.12 -20.85 -16.93
N LEU A 489 8.98 -21.29 -15.68
CA LEU A 489 8.51 -22.62 -15.30
C LEU A 489 6.97 -22.59 -15.29
N THR A 490 6.34 -23.18 -16.30
CA THR A 490 4.86 -23.21 -16.47
C THR A 490 4.23 -24.57 -16.16
N LYS A 491 5.04 -25.58 -15.90
CA LYS A 491 4.63 -26.96 -15.63
C LYS A 491 5.03 -27.38 -14.23
N LYS A 492 4.45 -28.45 -13.72
CA LYS A 492 4.82 -29.02 -12.41
C LYS A 492 6.28 -29.43 -12.34
N SER A 493 6.85 -29.86 -13.46
CA SER A 493 8.27 -30.20 -13.58
C SER A 493 8.79 -29.88 -14.97
N THR A 494 10.07 -29.51 -15.04
CA THR A 494 10.81 -29.33 -16.29
C THR A 494 12.27 -29.69 -16.09
N THR A 495 12.97 -29.94 -17.19
CA THR A 495 14.41 -30.15 -17.18
C THR A 495 15.14 -29.04 -17.90
N VAL A 496 16.33 -28.71 -17.45
CA VAL A 496 17.25 -27.75 -18.09
C VAL A 496 18.64 -28.34 -18.15
N LYS A 497 19.35 -28.10 -19.26
CA LYS A 497 20.76 -28.44 -19.37
C LYS A 497 21.59 -27.31 -18.78
N VAL A 498 22.58 -27.66 -17.98
CA VAL A 498 23.54 -26.72 -17.40
C VAL A 498 24.97 -27.15 -17.79
N PRO A 499 25.91 -26.22 -17.91
CA PRO A 499 27.32 -26.56 -18.04
C PRO A 499 27.76 -27.40 -16.84
N LYS A 500 28.85 -28.17 -17.01
CA LYS A 500 29.50 -28.82 -15.87
C LYS A 500 30.17 -27.70 -15.04
N SER A 501 29.53 -27.34 -13.92
CA SER A 501 30.00 -26.30 -13.01
C SER A 501 30.04 -26.83 -11.58
N PRO A 502 30.92 -26.34 -10.74
CA PRO A 502 31.04 -26.74 -9.34
C PRO A 502 29.89 -26.13 -8.46
N GLY A 503 28.70 -26.03 -8.98
CA GLY A 503 27.55 -25.53 -8.27
C GLY A 503 26.78 -24.47 -9.06
N PHE A 504 25.57 -24.19 -8.65
CA PHE A 504 24.74 -23.11 -9.17
C PHE A 504 23.76 -22.64 -8.08
N VAL A 505 23.32 -21.40 -8.18
CA VAL A 505 22.30 -20.81 -7.32
C VAL A 505 21.01 -20.63 -8.12
N ALA A 506 19.87 -20.84 -7.51
CA ALA A 506 18.57 -20.49 -8.07
C ALA A 506 17.87 -19.43 -7.21
N ASN A 507 16.93 -18.70 -7.80
CA ASN A 507 16.31 -17.50 -7.24
C ASN A 507 17.34 -16.40 -6.92
N ILE A 508 18.23 -16.15 -7.89
CA ILE A 508 19.38 -15.25 -7.76
C ILE A 508 18.92 -13.85 -7.31
N GLY A 509 19.63 -13.31 -6.30
CA GLY A 509 19.32 -12.04 -5.66
C GLY A 509 17.98 -12.03 -4.92
N ARG A 510 17.41 -13.22 -4.67
CA ARG A 510 16.11 -13.40 -4.01
C ARG A 510 15.02 -12.53 -4.63
N THR A 511 14.99 -12.45 -5.95
CA THR A 511 14.04 -11.59 -6.68
C THR A 511 12.64 -12.21 -6.83
N GLY A 512 12.53 -13.55 -6.73
CA GLY A 512 11.29 -14.28 -6.84
C GLY A 512 10.66 -14.62 -5.49
N PHE A 513 9.33 -14.62 -5.41
CA PHE A 513 8.56 -14.96 -4.21
C PHE A 513 8.35 -16.49 -4.12
N TYR A 514 9.44 -17.25 -4.08
CA TYR A 514 9.43 -18.72 -3.95
C TYR A 514 10.65 -19.20 -3.18
N ARG A 515 10.53 -20.39 -2.56
CA ARG A 515 11.65 -21.07 -1.90
C ARG A 515 12.31 -22.05 -2.87
N VAL A 516 13.56 -22.36 -2.60
CA VAL A 516 14.35 -23.35 -3.37
C VAL A 516 14.91 -24.39 -2.41
N THR A 517 14.80 -25.66 -2.80
CA THR A 517 15.49 -26.77 -2.14
C THR A 517 16.34 -27.51 -3.15
N TYR A 518 17.46 -28.04 -2.68
CA TYR A 518 18.47 -28.70 -3.49
C TYR A 518 18.67 -30.14 -3.03
N ASP A 519 19.11 -31.03 -3.93
CA ASP A 519 19.60 -32.33 -3.50
C ASP A 519 20.93 -32.22 -2.77
N ASP A 520 21.34 -33.30 -2.04
CA ASP A 520 22.52 -33.30 -1.18
C ASP A 520 23.80 -32.95 -1.94
N GLY A 521 23.92 -33.39 -3.21
CA GLY A 521 25.11 -33.10 -4.03
C GLY A 521 25.25 -31.61 -4.33
N ILE A 522 24.14 -30.96 -4.73
CA ILE A 522 24.13 -29.50 -4.97
C ILE A 522 24.34 -28.74 -3.66
N LEU A 523 23.72 -29.20 -2.56
CA LEU A 523 23.82 -28.55 -1.27
C LEU A 523 25.26 -28.56 -0.74
N LEU A 524 25.99 -29.66 -0.96
CA LEU A 524 27.43 -29.76 -0.62
C LEU A 524 28.28 -28.77 -1.42
N ASP A 525 28.02 -28.65 -2.74
CA ASP A 525 28.73 -27.66 -3.57
C ASP A 525 28.42 -26.22 -3.10
N LEU A 526 27.15 -25.95 -2.75
CA LEU A 526 26.74 -24.65 -2.23
C LEU A 526 27.36 -24.33 -0.88
N LYS A 527 27.53 -25.33 0.03
CA LYS A 527 28.21 -25.13 1.31
C LYS A 527 29.64 -24.61 1.08
N MET A 528 30.39 -25.18 0.14
CA MET A 528 31.73 -24.71 -0.21
C MET A 528 31.70 -23.27 -0.79
N LEU A 529 30.76 -22.95 -1.67
CA LEU A 529 30.66 -21.61 -2.26
C LEU A 529 30.26 -20.53 -1.23
N VAL A 530 29.45 -20.90 -0.23
CA VAL A 530 29.09 -20.04 0.90
C VAL A 530 30.29 -19.78 1.79
N ASP A 531 30.99 -20.84 2.24
CA ASP A 531 32.19 -20.78 3.08
C ASP A 531 33.26 -19.88 2.45
N GLN A 532 33.50 -20.05 1.14
CA GLN A 532 34.45 -19.25 0.37
C GLN A 532 33.94 -17.88 -0.06
N LYS A 533 32.70 -17.50 0.31
CA LYS A 533 32.03 -16.23 -0.06
C LYS A 533 32.00 -15.97 -1.58
N GLN A 534 31.92 -17.01 -2.40
CA GLN A 534 31.94 -16.92 -3.86
C GLN A 534 30.60 -16.53 -4.47
N ILE A 535 29.55 -16.47 -3.66
CA ILE A 535 28.21 -16.03 -4.05
C ILE A 535 27.77 -14.80 -3.22
N PRO A 536 26.89 -13.93 -3.78
CA PRO A 536 26.43 -12.73 -3.09
C PRO A 536 25.81 -13.03 -1.72
N HIS A 537 25.92 -12.12 -0.77
CA HIS A 537 25.42 -12.28 0.59
C HIS A 537 23.90 -12.55 0.64
N VAL A 538 23.12 -11.94 -0.27
CA VAL A 538 21.67 -12.19 -0.40
C VAL A 538 21.40 -13.65 -0.78
N ASP A 539 22.18 -14.22 -1.69
CA ASP A 539 22.01 -15.61 -2.11
C ASP A 539 22.49 -16.57 -1.01
N ARG A 540 23.58 -16.22 -0.28
CA ARG A 540 24.00 -16.96 0.93
C ARG A 540 22.89 -16.98 1.97
N TRP A 541 22.29 -15.81 2.25
CA TRP A 541 21.13 -15.72 3.13
C TRP A 541 19.97 -16.60 2.66
N ALA A 542 19.65 -16.57 1.35
CA ALA A 542 18.50 -17.28 0.79
C ALA A 542 18.60 -18.80 0.95
N ILE A 543 19.79 -19.38 0.73
CA ILE A 543 20.00 -20.83 0.81
C ILE A 543 19.72 -21.34 2.23
N GLN A 544 20.33 -20.75 3.25
CA GLN A 544 20.12 -21.19 4.63
C GLN A 544 18.71 -20.87 5.15
N ASN A 545 18.09 -19.76 4.72
CA ASN A 545 16.72 -19.42 5.09
C ASN A 545 15.70 -20.42 4.52
N ASP A 546 15.90 -20.88 3.29
CA ASP A 546 15.04 -21.88 2.66
C ASP A 546 15.24 -23.28 3.26
N LEU A 547 16.50 -23.62 3.61
CA LEU A 547 16.82 -24.87 4.29
C LEU A 547 16.18 -24.91 5.69
N PHE A 548 16.36 -23.84 6.50
CA PHE A 548 15.75 -23.75 7.82
C PHE A 548 14.23 -23.81 7.77
N ALA A 549 13.60 -23.10 6.82
CA ALA A 549 12.16 -23.15 6.64
C ALA A 549 11.66 -24.57 6.28
N SER A 550 12.45 -25.35 5.55
CA SER A 550 12.15 -26.76 5.23
C SER A 550 12.27 -27.67 6.46
N CYS A 551 13.24 -27.41 7.36
CA CYS A 551 13.34 -28.11 8.64
C CYS A 551 12.10 -27.83 9.52
N ILE A 552 11.71 -26.56 9.66
CA ILE A 552 10.51 -26.18 10.43
C ILE A 552 9.23 -26.81 9.85
N ALA A 553 9.18 -27.00 8.53
CA ALA A 553 8.06 -27.67 7.86
C ALA A 553 8.10 -29.21 7.95
N GLY A 554 9.12 -29.79 8.63
CA GLY A 554 9.31 -31.25 8.72
C GLY A 554 9.61 -31.91 7.36
N GLN A 555 10.20 -31.16 6.44
CA GLN A 555 10.52 -31.61 5.08
C GLN A 555 12.02 -31.85 4.88
N GLU A 556 12.82 -31.44 5.87
CA GLU A 556 14.27 -31.58 5.90
C GLU A 556 14.70 -31.90 7.34
N ASP A 557 15.83 -32.59 7.50
CA ASP A 557 16.39 -32.87 8.82
C ASP A 557 17.08 -31.62 9.39
N VAL A 558 16.87 -31.35 10.66
CA VAL A 558 17.51 -30.22 11.34
C VAL A 558 19.04 -30.37 11.37
N GLN A 559 19.56 -31.60 11.40
CA GLN A 559 21.00 -31.87 11.35
C GLN A 559 21.60 -31.31 10.06
N ASN A 560 20.92 -31.46 8.92
CA ASN A 560 21.41 -30.90 7.64
C ASN A 560 21.51 -29.37 7.70
N TYR A 561 20.62 -28.70 8.44
CA TYR A 561 20.74 -27.25 8.66
C TYR A 561 21.91 -26.91 9.57
N LEU A 562 22.10 -27.64 10.68
CA LEU A 562 23.24 -27.43 11.60
C LEU A 562 24.57 -27.64 10.86
N ASP A 563 24.70 -28.74 10.14
CA ASP A 563 25.90 -29.01 9.34
C ASP A 563 26.15 -27.94 8.26
N PHE A 564 25.09 -27.41 7.64
CA PHE A 564 25.24 -26.35 6.64
C PHE A 564 25.61 -25.01 7.28
N SER A 565 25.17 -24.75 8.51
CA SER A 565 25.39 -23.48 9.22
C SER A 565 26.87 -23.22 9.54
N ASP A 566 27.71 -24.27 9.58
CA ASP A 566 29.17 -24.14 9.74
C ASP A 566 29.82 -23.25 8.68
N ALA A 567 29.25 -23.24 7.45
CA ALA A 567 29.74 -22.39 6.35
C ALA A 567 29.63 -20.89 6.61
N TYR A 568 28.92 -20.50 7.67
CA TYR A 568 28.72 -19.08 8.06
C TYR A 568 29.61 -18.67 9.25
N PHE A 569 30.52 -19.51 9.71
CA PHE A 569 31.38 -19.21 10.85
C PHE A 569 32.14 -17.88 10.69
N ASP A 570 32.68 -17.64 9.50
CA ASP A 570 33.42 -16.42 9.16
C ASP A 570 32.57 -15.41 8.35
N GLU A 571 31.23 -15.50 8.42
CA GLU A 571 30.33 -14.58 7.68
C GLU A 571 30.50 -13.14 8.17
N ASP A 572 30.70 -12.20 7.23
CA ASP A 572 30.95 -10.78 7.50
C ASP A 572 29.78 -9.87 7.09
N SER A 573 28.79 -10.43 6.40
CA SER A 573 27.61 -9.68 5.98
C SER A 573 26.48 -9.81 6.99
N TYR A 574 25.90 -8.66 7.38
CA TYR A 574 24.89 -8.59 8.43
C TYR A 574 23.66 -9.47 8.17
N LEU A 575 23.16 -9.49 6.92
CA LEU A 575 21.91 -10.17 6.58
C LEU A 575 21.97 -11.70 6.84
N PRO A 576 22.93 -12.47 6.29
CA PRO A 576 23.03 -13.89 6.57
C PRO A 576 23.44 -14.18 8.02
N GLN A 577 24.40 -13.44 8.59
CA GLN A 577 24.86 -13.63 9.96
C GLN A 577 23.74 -13.50 10.98
N LYS A 578 22.95 -12.40 10.91
CA LYS A 578 21.81 -12.17 11.78
C LYS A 578 20.77 -13.30 11.67
N ASN A 579 20.49 -13.77 10.45
CA ASN A 579 19.45 -14.78 10.25
C ASN A 579 19.89 -16.15 10.77
N VAL A 580 21.15 -16.56 10.56
CA VAL A 580 21.71 -17.80 11.14
C VAL A 580 21.66 -17.73 12.67
N ALA A 581 22.12 -16.63 13.27
CA ALA A 581 22.08 -16.45 14.72
C ALA A 581 20.64 -16.53 15.28
N ASN A 582 19.65 -15.92 14.59
CA ASN A 582 18.25 -16.00 14.98
C ASN A 582 17.70 -17.43 14.89
N ASN A 583 18.07 -18.18 13.85
CA ASN A 583 17.63 -19.56 13.65
C ASN A 583 18.23 -20.50 14.71
N LEU A 584 19.52 -20.38 15.03
CA LEU A 584 20.18 -21.13 16.09
C LEU A 584 19.58 -20.79 17.47
N HIS A 585 19.36 -19.51 17.72
CA HIS A 585 18.67 -19.07 18.96
C HIS A 585 17.25 -19.67 19.08
N PHE A 586 16.49 -19.70 17.98
CA PHE A 586 15.19 -20.32 17.96
C PHE A 586 15.25 -21.83 18.27
N LEU A 587 16.22 -22.56 17.70
CA LEU A 587 16.43 -23.97 18.02
C LEU A 587 16.80 -24.15 19.49
N ALA A 588 17.70 -23.33 20.02
CA ALA A 588 18.07 -23.37 21.44
C ALA A 588 16.88 -23.07 22.38
N GLN A 589 15.93 -22.23 21.96
CA GLN A 589 14.70 -22.01 22.71
C GLN A 589 13.75 -23.21 22.67
N LEU A 590 13.58 -23.84 21.50
CA LEU A 590 12.74 -25.03 21.35
C LEU A 590 13.23 -26.22 22.18
N THR A 591 14.54 -26.38 22.28
CA THR A 591 15.19 -27.50 22.98
C THR A 591 15.57 -27.17 24.42
N PHE A 592 15.07 -26.06 24.98
CA PHE A 592 15.51 -25.54 26.29
C PHE A 592 15.43 -26.56 27.43
N PHE A 593 14.48 -27.49 27.40
CA PHE A 593 14.27 -28.53 28.40
C PHE A 593 14.86 -29.89 28.00
N GLU A 594 15.55 -29.96 26.86
CA GLU A 594 16.18 -31.19 26.39
C GLU A 594 17.63 -31.31 26.87
N ASP A 595 18.09 -32.53 27.11
CA ASP A 595 19.41 -32.80 27.68
C ASP A 595 20.55 -32.30 26.78
N TYR A 596 20.33 -32.23 25.45
CA TYR A 596 21.29 -31.74 24.45
C TYR A 596 21.25 -30.22 24.19
N ASN A 597 20.50 -29.46 24.98
CA ASN A 597 20.38 -28.01 24.74
C ASN A 597 21.72 -27.26 24.89
N GLU A 598 22.61 -27.72 25.79
CA GLU A 598 23.93 -27.09 25.96
C GLU A 598 24.79 -27.21 24.70
N GLU A 599 24.70 -28.33 23.97
CA GLU A 599 25.41 -28.54 22.70
C GLU A 599 24.94 -27.59 21.59
N ILE A 600 23.64 -27.28 21.55
CA ILE A 600 23.09 -26.32 20.59
C ILE A 600 23.49 -24.87 20.92
N ARG A 601 23.74 -24.57 22.21
CA ARG A 601 24.16 -23.25 22.67
C ARG A 601 25.65 -22.98 22.51
N ALA A 602 26.47 -24.03 22.48
CA ALA A 602 27.92 -23.96 22.29
C ALA A 602 28.27 -23.54 20.85
#